data_5b320763ce8e552ae18c0cf2d0c53836
#
_entry.id   5b320763ce8e552ae18c0cf2d0c53836
#
_cell.length_a   1.000
_cell.length_b   1.000
_cell.length_c   1.000
_cell.angle_alpha   90.00
_cell.angle_beta   90.00
_cell.angle_gamma   90.00
#
_symmetry.space_group_name_H-M   'P 1'
#
loop_
_entity.id
_entity.type
_entity.pdbx_description
1 polymer ?
#
loop_
_entity_poly.entity_id
_entity_poly.type
_entity_poly.pdbx_seq_one_letter_code
_entity_poly.pdbx_strand_id
1 'polypeptide(L)'
;LRDGDIVSVDCGTILDGYVGDSAYTFTVGEVSEEIKLFLQRSKESLYKGIEQAVSGNRIGDIGYAIQSYVEQFGYGVVRELVGHGVGRKMHEDPQVPNYGKRGTGTKLSEGIVIAIEPMITFGKKDIIQERDGWTIKTKDRKPAAHFEHDVAVRNGKAEILSSFEWIE
;
A
#
# COMPACT_ATOMS: atom_id res chain seq x y z
N LEU A 1 5.24 2.59 -22.55
CA LEU A 1 5.90 3.43 -21.57
C LEU A 1 6.72 4.50 -22.30
N ARG A 2 6.78 5.69 -21.74
CA ARG A 2 7.50 6.85 -22.28
C ARG A 2 8.36 7.43 -21.17
N ASP A 3 9.39 8.17 -21.56
CA ASP A 3 10.17 8.98 -20.64
C ASP A 3 9.24 9.95 -19.87
N GLY A 4 9.37 9.99 -18.57
CA GLY A 4 8.48 10.75 -17.66
C GLY A 4 7.27 9.99 -17.10
N ASP A 5 7.01 8.76 -17.57
CA ASP A 5 5.96 7.93 -16.98
C ASP A 5 6.38 7.37 -15.61
N ILE A 6 5.39 7.02 -14.80
CA ILE A 6 5.56 6.12 -13.65
C ILE A 6 4.80 4.84 -13.88
N VAL A 7 5.31 3.72 -13.40
CA VAL A 7 4.67 2.41 -13.56
C VAL A 7 4.70 1.65 -12.24
N SER A 8 3.53 1.26 -11.74
CA SER A 8 3.41 0.34 -10.61
C SER A 8 3.44 -1.09 -11.13
N VAL A 9 4.31 -1.89 -10.56
CA VAL A 9 4.38 -3.34 -10.79
C VAL A 9 3.98 -4.00 -9.49
N ASP A 10 2.94 -4.81 -9.57
CA ASP A 10 2.39 -5.60 -8.47
C ASP A 10 2.53 -7.07 -8.85
N CYS A 11 3.16 -7.86 -7.98
CA CYS A 11 3.58 -9.22 -8.29
C CYS A 11 3.39 -10.17 -7.11
N GLY A 12 2.39 -11.04 -7.24
CA GLY A 12 2.20 -12.16 -6.33
C GLY A 12 2.93 -13.42 -6.79
N THR A 13 3.52 -14.15 -5.85
CA THR A 13 4.24 -15.41 -6.09
C THR A 13 3.72 -16.52 -5.18
N ILE A 14 3.92 -17.77 -5.58
CA ILE A 14 3.57 -18.93 -4.74
C ILE A 14 4.82 -19.81 -4.60
N LEU A 15 5.21 -20.07 -3.36
CA LEU A 15 6.29 -20.98 -3.02
C LEU A 15 5.85 -21.92 -1.89
N ASP A 16 5.98 -23.22 -2.10
CA ASP A 16 5.61 -24.27 -1.13
C ASP A 16 4.18 -24.14 -0.57
N GLY A 17 3.26 -23.62 -1.40
CA GLY A 17 1.84 -23.44 -1.05
C GLY A 17 1.56 -22.21 -0.18
N TYR A 18 2.51 -21.28 -0.08
CA TYR A 18 2.33 -19.96 0.51
C TYR A 18 2.49 -18.88 -0.54
N VAL A 19 1.73 -17.79 -0.35
CA VAL A 19 1.76 -16.61 -1.21
C VAL A 19 2.70 -15.57 -0.62
N GLY A 20 3.45 -14.92 -1.48
CA GLY A 20 4.15 -13.67 -1.20
C GLY A 20 3.67 -12.60 -2.17
N ASP A 21 3.44 -11.39 -1.68
CA ASP A 21 2.91 -10.27 -2.44
C ASP A 21 3.74 -9.01 -2.24
N SER A 22 3.90 -8.23 -3.31
CA SER A 22 4.64 -6.98 -3.24
C SER A 22 4.40 -6.09 -4.43
N ALA A 23 4.28 -4.78 -4.21
CA ALA A 23 4.18 -3.80 -5.28
C ALA A 23 5.18 -2.67 -5.12
N TYR A 24 5.69 -2.19 -6.26
CA TYR A 24 6.60 -1.06 -6.32
C TYR A 24 6.29 -0.17 -7.51
N THR A 25 6.35 1.16 -7.33
CA THR A 25 6.19 2.14 -8.40
C THR A 25 7.53 2.67 -8.85
N PHE A 26 7.88 2.39 -10.11
CA PHE A 26 9.11 2.80 -10.78
C PHE A 26 8.90 4.08 -11.58
N THR A 27 9.98 4.83 -11.79
CA THR A 27 10.04 5.90 -12.80
C THR A 27 10.56 5.33 -14.12
N VAL A 28 10.08 5.87 -15.24
CA VAL A 28 10.59 5.56 -16.57
C VAL A 28 11.36 6.76 -17.07
N GLY A 29 12.69 6.65 -17.12
CA GLY A 29 13.57 7.77 -17.44
C GLY A 29 13.48 8.90 -16.42
N GLU A 30 13.53 10.15 -16.89
CA GLU A 30 13.52 11.34 -16.04
C GLU A 30 12.08 11.80 -15.75
N VAL A 31 11.74 11.92 -14.46
CA VAL A 31 10.47 12.48 -14.00
C VAL A 31 10.70 13.81 -13.28
N SER A 32 9.66 14.65 -13.18
CA SER A 32 9.74 15.91 -12.46
C SER A 32 10.04 15.72 -10.97
N GLU A 33 10.67 16.70 -10.34
CA GLU A 33 10.92 16.69 -8.89
C GLU A 33 9.63 16.53 -8.06
N GLU A 34 8.53 17.07 -8.57
CA GLU A 34 7.22 16.93 -7.95
C GLU A 34 6.76 15.46 -7.92
N ILE A 35 6.99 14.71 -9.00
CA ILE A 35 6.70 13.27 -9.07
C ILE A 35 7.66 12.47 -8.19
N LYS A 36 8.96 12.78 -8.19
CA LYS A 36 9.93 12.12 -7.29
C LYS A 36 9.51 12.25 -5.84
N LEU A 37 9.13 13.46 -5.42
CA LEU A 37 8.68 13.74 -4.06
C LEU A 37 7.34 13.03 -3.74
N PHE A 38 6.43 12.96 -4.70
CA PHE A 38 5.18 12.20 -4.56
C PHE A 38 5.44 10.71 -4.34
N LEU A 39 6.31 10.08 -5.14
CA LEU A 39 6.67 8.67 -5.00
C LEU A 39 7.36 8.40 -3.66
N GLN A 40 8.30 9.26 -3.27
CA GLN A 40 8.97 9.17 -1.97
C GLN A 40 7.96 9.18 -0.83
N ARG A 41 7.05 10.16 -0.79
CA ARG A 41 6.02 10.29 0.25
C ARG A 41 5.02 9.13 0.24
N SER A 42 4.68 8.62 -0.95
CA SER A 42 3.82 7.44 -1.08
C SER A 42 4.50 6.21 -0.46
N LYS A 43 5.78 5.98 -0.76
CA LYS A 43 6.57 4.92 -0.16
C LYS A 43 6.74 5.10 1.36
N GLU A 44 7.04 6.32 1.82
CA GLU A 44 7.13 6.61 3.25
C GLU A 44 5.83 6.32 3.99
N SER A 45 4.67 6.54 3.35
CA SER A 45 3.37 6.22 3.95
C SER A 45 3.18 4.73 4.23
N LEU A 46 3.72 3.85 3.37
CA LEU A 46 3.75 2.40 3.61
C LEU A 46 4.49 2.11 4.92
N TYR A 47 5.68 2.67 5.10
CA TYR A 47 6.45 2.44 6.33
C TYR A 47 5.77 3.04 7.57
N LYS A 48 5.04 4.16 7.45
CA LYS A 48 4.20 4.69 8.54
C LYS A 48 3.08 3.71 8.94
N GLY A 49 2.49 3.03 7.98
CA GLY A 49 1.55 1.94 8.23
C GLY A 49 2.21 0.74 8.92
N ILE A 50 3.36 0.30 8.41
CA ILE A 50 4.13 -0.84 8.96
C ILE A 50 4.54 -0.60 10.41
N GLU A 51 4.94 0.62 10.79
CA GLU A 51 5.24 0.99 12.17
C GLU A 51 4.08 0.70 13.13
N GLN A 52 2.83 0.67 12.63
CA GLN A 52 1.64 0.38 13.43
C GLN A 52 1.24 -1.11 13.41
N ALA A 53 1.84 -1.94 12.55
CA ALA A 53 1.53 -3.36 12.42
C ALA A 53 2.16 -4.20 13.54
N VAL A 54 1.90 -3.82 14.78
CA VAL A 54 2.44 -4.49 15.97
C VAL A 54 1.33 -5.12 16.80
N SER A 55 1.67 -6.19 17.50
CA SER A 55 0.73 -6.90 18.38
C SER A 55 0.10 -5.95 19.41
N GLY A 56 -1.22 -6.00 19.51
CA GLY A 56 -2.01 -5.14 20.40
C GLY A 56 -2.66 -3.94 19.73
N ASN A 57 -2.08 -3.42 18.65
CA ASN A 57 -2.69 -2.40 17.81
C ASN A 57 -3.87 -2.98 17.01
N ARG A 58 -4.52 -2.14 16.22
CA ARG A 58 -5.65 -2.50 15.38
C ARG A 58 -5.42 -2.07 13.93
N ILE A 59 -6.14 -2.69 13.00
CA ILE A 59 -6.09 -2.35 11.57
C ILE A 59 -6.30 -0.85 11.32
N GLY A 60 -7.22 -0.21 12.05
CA GLY A 60 -7.47 1.22 11.92
C GLY A 60 -6.28 2.11 12.32
N ASP A 61 -5.34 1.60 13.12
CA ASP A 61 -4.11 2.34 13.46
C ASP A 61 -3.18 2.43 12.24
N ILE A 62 -3.08 1.33 11.46
CA ILE A 62 -2.33 1.26 10.20
C ILE A 62 -2.92 2.29 9.21
N GLY A 63 -4.21 2.17 8.90
CA GLY A 63 -4.87 3.05 7.94
C GLY A 63 -4.82 4.53 8.36
N TYR A 64 -4.97 4.82 9.64
CA TYR A 64 -4.84 6.19 10.16
C TYR A 64 -3.42 6.74 9.93
N ALA A 65 -2.38 5.96 10.19
CA ALA A 65 -1.00 6.39 10.02
C ALA A 65 -0.68 6.71 8.55
N ILE A 66 -1.11 5.84 7.63
CA ILE A 66 -0.97 6.06 6.18
C ILE A 66 -1.70 7.34 5.76
N GLN A 67 -3.00 7.41 6.04
CA GLN A 67 -3.87 8.51 5.63
C GLN A 67 -3.38 9.85 6.18
N SER A 68 -3.14 9.94 7.48
CA SER A 68 -2.74 11.19 8.11
C SER A 68 -1.38 11.69 7.62
N TYR A 69 -0.50 10.78 7.18
CA TYR A 69 0.79 11.15 6.62
C TYR A 69 0.65 11.77 5.22
N VAL A 70 -0.11 11.16 4.31
CA VAL A 70 -0.17 11.65 2.92
C VAL A 70 -1.10 12.84 2.74
N GLU A 71 -2.20 12.92 3.51
CA GLU A 71 -3.18 14.00 3.40
C GLU A 71 -2.59 15.37 3.78
N GLN A 72 -1.56 15.44 4.65
CA GLN A 72 -0.89 16.70 4.97
C GLN A 72 -0.18 17.34 3.75
N PHE A 73 0.10 16.57 2.71
CA PHE A 73 0.69 17.03 1.45
C PHE A 73 -0.36 17.25 0.35
N GLY A 74 -1.65 17.11 0.68
CA GLY A 74 -2.75 17.25 -0.27
C GLY A 74 -2.96 16.03 -1.19
N TYR A 75 -2.36 14.88 -0.89
CA TYR A 75 -2.56 13.63 -1.64
C TYR A 75 -3.81 12.91 -1.17
N GLY A 76 -4.44 12.15 -2.08
CA GLY A 76 -5.59 11.31 -1.77
C GLY A 76 -5.19 9.86 -1.46
N VAL A 77 -6.02 9.17 -0.68
CA VAL A 77 -5.91 7.73 -0.42
C VAL A 77 -7.09 7.03 -1.06
N VAL A 78 -6.84 6.06 -1.95
CA VAL A 78 -7.88 5.22 -2.55
C VAL A 78 -8.58 4.42 -1.44
N ARG A 79 -9.91 4.32 -1.53
CA ARG A 79 -10.73 3.68 -0.49
C ARG A 79 -11.39 2.39 -0.91
N GLU A 80 -11.54 2.19 -2.20
CA GLU A 80 -12.23 1.06 -2.81
C GLU A 80 -11.32 -0.18 -2.90
N LEU A 81 -10.02 0.02 -2.84
CA LEU A 81 -8.99 -1.02 -2.86
C LEU A 81 -8.22 -0.96 -1.54
N VAL A 82 -8.01 -2.12 -0.94
CA VAL A 82 -7.47 -2.24 0.42
C VAL A 82 -6.54 -3.44 0.52
N GLY A 83 -5.59 -3.39 1.41
CA GLY A 83 -4.75 -4.51 1.77
C GLY A 83 -5.53 -5.64 2.44
N HIS A 84 -4.87 -6.75 2.68
CA HIS A 84 -5.52 -8.01 3.10
C HIS A 84 -4.60 -8.87 3.95
N GLY A 85 -5.17 -9.89 4.58
CA GLY A 85 -4.39 -11.02 5.07
C GLY A 85 -3.79 -11.79 3.89
N VAL A 86 -2.61 -12.36 4.06
CA VAL A 86 -1.94 -13.19 3.06
C VAL A 86 -1.37 -14.44 3.72
N GLY A 87 -1.43 -15.56 3.00
CA GLY A 87 -0.95 -16.82 3.54
C GLY A 87 -1.00 -17.95 2.51
N ARG A 88 -1.95 -18.85 2.63
CA ARG A 88 -2.16 -19.90 1.63
C ARG A 88 -2.99 -19.42 0.44
N LYS A 89 -3.72 -18.32 0.61
CA LYS A 89 -4.44 -17.64 -0.46
C LYS A 89 -3.88 -16.24 -0.59
N MET A 90 -3.99 -15.68 -1.80
CA MET A 90 -3.62 -14.29 -2.08
C MET A 90 -4.37 -13.33 -1.17
N HIS A 91 -5.68 -13.46 -1.08
CA HIS A 91 -6.53 -12.61 -0.26
C HIS A 91 -7.17 -13.42 0.87
N GLU A 92 -6.78 -13.11 2.10
CA GLU A 92 -7.34 -13.65 3.34
C GLU A 92 -7.84 -12.52 4.24
N ASP A 93 -8.61 -12.84 5.25
CA ASP A 93 -8.94 -11.88 6.32
C ASP A 93 -7.70 -11.58 7.19
N PRO A 94 -7.60 -10.39 7.77
CA PRO A 94 -8.54 -9.27 7.68
C PRO A 94 -8.29 -8.35 6.48
N GLN A 95 -9.29 -7.55 6.09
CA GLN A 95 -9.05 -6.40 5.22
C GLN A 95 -8.18 -5.35 5.96
N VAL A 96 -7.28 -4.70 5.21
CA VAL A 96 -6.32 -3.70 5.71
C VAL A 96 -6.49 -2.37 4.96
N PRO A 97 -7.53 -1.57 5.25
CA PRO A 97 -7.71 -0.29 4.60
C PRO A 97 -6.54 0.67 4.85
N ASN A 98 -6.18 1.43 3.81
CA ASN A 98 -5.13 2.45 3.85
C ASN A 98 -5.61 3.78 4.47
N TYR A 99 -6.78 3.77 5.07
CA TYR A 99 -7.43 4.87 5.78
C TYR A 99 -8.16 4.33 7.01
N GLY A 100 -8.43 5.19 7.96
CA GLY A 100 -9.14 4.72 9.13
C GLY A 100 -9.09 5.65 10.33
N LYS A 101 -9.51 5.10 11.46
CA LYS A 101 -9.51 5.78 12.76
C LYS A 101 -8.73 4.94 13.76
N ARG A 102 -7.90 5.61 14.57
CA ARG A 102 -7.13 4.95 15.64
C ARG A 102 -8.02 4.12 16.56
N GLY A 103 -7.52 2.97 16.96
CA GLY A 103 -8.16 2.06 17.90
C GLY A 103 -9.39 1.33 17.35
N THR A 104 -9.60 1.31 16.02
CA THR A 104 -10.75 0.64 15.39
C THR A 104 -10.33 -0.57 14.54
N GLY A 105 -11.29 -1.40 14.19
CA GLY A 105 -11.07 -2.59 13.35
C GLY A 105 -10.50 -3.78 14.12
N THR A 106 -10.12 -4.81 13.38
CA THR A 106 -9.57 -6.07 13.91
C THR A 106 -8.31 -5.82 14.72
N LYS A 107 -8.22 -6.44 15.89
CA LYS A 107 -7.02 -6.39 16.74
C LYS A 107 -5.93 -7.25 16.11
N LEU A 108 -4.72 -6.69 16.04
CA LEU A 108 -3.55 -7.40 15.54
C LEU A 108 -2.98 -8.32 16.62
N SER A 109 -2.83 -9.58 16.26
CA SER A 109 -2.18 -10.60 17.09
C SER A 109 -0.84 -10.99 16.49
N GLU A 110 0.11 -11.37 17.31
CA GLU A 110 1.40 -11.86 16.83
C GLU A 110 1.22 -13.07 15.91
N GLY A 111 1.96 -13.11 14.81
CA GLY A 111 1.92 -14.15 13.81
C GLY A 111 0.93 -13.94 12.66
N ILE A 112 0.03 -12.95 12.74
CA ILE A 112 -0.78 -12.57 11.58
C ILE A 112 0.15 -12.01 10.49
N VAL A 113 -0.06 -12.43 9.24
CA VAL A 113 0.62 -11.87 8.06
C VAL A 113 -0.41 -11.11 7.24
N ILE A 114 -0.06 -9.88 6.87
CA ILE A 114 -0.93 -8.96 6.13
C ILE A 114 -0.14 -8.24 5.04
N ALA A 115 -0.77 -7.99 3.91
CA ALA A 115 -0.33 -7.06 2.90
C ALA A 115 -0.75 -5.64 3.32
N ILE A 116 0.21 -4.72 3.38
CA ILE A 116 -0.01 -3.29 3.58
C ILE A 116 0.37 -2.61 2.28
N GLU A 117 -0.62 -2.05 1.59
CA GLU A 117 -0.50 -1.66 0.18
C GLU A 117 -1.15 -0.29 -0.12
N PRO A 118 -0.62 0.82 0.41
CA PRO A 118 -1.18 2.12 0.13
C PRO A 118 -1.19 2.46 -1.36
N MET A 119 -2.38 2.71 -1.89
CA MET A 119 -2.62 3.30 -3.19
C MET A 119 -2.90 4.78 -3.02
N ILE A 120 -1.91 5.60 -3.37
CA ILE A 120 -1.91 7.05 -3.14
C ILE A 120 -2.12 7.76 -4.47
N THR A 121 -2.99 8.77 -4.48
CA THR A 121 -3.25 9.60 -5.66
C THR A 121 -2.61 10.98 -5.50
N PHE A 122 -2.00 11.50 -6.56
CA PHE A 122 -1.42 12.84 -6.58
C PHE A 122 -2.46 13.96 -6.37
N GLY A 123 -3.73 13.63 -6.57
CA GLY A 123 -4.85 14.55 -6.44
C GLY A 123 -5.95 14.03 -5.52
N LYS A 124 -7.17 13.98 -6.04
CA LYS A 124 -8.34 13.52 -5.29
C LYS A 124 -8.35 12.00 -5.19
N LYS A 125 -8.89 11.49 -4.08
CA LYS A 125 -8.98 10.05 -3.77
C LYS A 125 -9.92 9.24 -4.66
N ASP A 126 -10.81 9.90 -5.39
CA ASP A 126 -11.88 9.24 -6.14
C ASP A 126 -11.33 8.52 -7.38
N ILE A 127 -11.77 7.30 -7.57
CA ILE A 127 -11.44 6.46 -8.72
C ILE A 127 -12.67 6.17 -9.58
N ILE A 128 -12.44 5.70 -10.78
CA ILE A 128 -13.46 5.17 -11.69
C ILE A 128 -12.98 3.83 -12.26
N GLN A 129 -13.90 2.88 -12.37
CA GLN A 129 -13.67 1.65 -13.11
C GLN A 129 -14.13 1.87 -14.57
N GLU A 130 -13.27 1.52 -15.52
CA GLU A 130 -13.60 1.62 -16.95
C GLU A 130 -14.60 0.52 -17.38
N ARG A 131 -15.14 0.66 -18.60
CA ARG A 131 -16.17 -0.25 -19.13
C ARG A 131 -15.68 -1.68 -19.35
N ASP A 132 -14.37 -1.90 -19.40
CA ASP A 132 -13.77 -3.24 -19.49
C ASP A 132 -13.93 -4.05 -18.19
N GLY A 133 -14.39 -3.42 -17.10
CA GLY A 133 -14.60 -4.05 -15.81
C GLY A 133 -13.30 -4.34 -15.04
N TRP A 134 -12.16 -3.87 -15.56
CA TRP A 134 -10.83 -4.20 -15.04
C TRP A 134 -9.96 -2.96 -14.79
N THR A 135 -9.90 -2.03 -15.76
CA THR A 135 -9.06 -0.84 -15.65
C THR A 135 -9.63 0.15 -14.65
N ILE A 136 -8.82 0.53 -13.66
CA ILE A 136 -9.13 1.54 -12.66
C ILE A 136 -8.29 2.79 -12.94
N LYS A 137 -8.92 3.96 -12.86
CA LYS A 137 -8.26 5.26 -13.07
C LYS A 137 -8.65 6.24 -11.99
N THR A 138 -7.75 7.15 -11.66
CA THR A 138 -8.10 8.33 -10.86
C THR A 138 -9.13 9.17 -11.63
N LYS A 139 -10.17 9.63 -10.91
CA LYS A 139 -11.25 10.41 -11.52
C LYS A 139 -10.76 11.74 -12.11
N ASP A 140 -9.75 12.34 -11.49
CA ASP A 140 -9.13 13.59 -11.94
C ASP A 140 -7.98 13.39 -12.93
N ARG A 141 -7.69 12.14 -13.32
CA ARG A 141 -6.64 11.75 -14.29
C ARG A 141 -5.23 12.11 -13.86
N LYS A 142 -5.01 12.39 -12.59
CA LYS A 142 -3.68 12.59 -12.02
C LYS A 142 -2.97 11.27 -11.72
N PRO A 143 -1.63 11.26 -11.60
CA PRO A 143 -0.87 10.07 -11.27
C PRO A 143 -1.33 9.40 -9.98
N ALA A 144 -1.13 8.09 -9.89
CA ALA A 144 -1.24 7.30 -8.67
C ALA A 144 0.01 6.46 -8.48
N ALA A 145 0.32 6.13 -7.23
CA ALA A 145 1.43 5.28 -6.85
C ALA A 145 0.93 4.14 -5.95
N HIS A 146 1.54 2.98 -6.09
CA HIS A 146 1.28 1.79 -5.30
C HIS A 146 2.60 1.23 -4.77
N PHE A 147 2.70 1.07 -3.46
CA PHE A 147 3.82 0.41 -2.78
C PHE A 147 3.26 -0.58 -1.78
N GLU A 148 3.87 -1.76 -1.68
CA GLU A 148 3.32 -2.83 -0.88
C GLU A 148 4.41 -3.68 -0.24
N HIS A 149 4.14 -4.10 0.99
CA HIS A 149 4.88 -5.14 1.67
C HIS A 149 3.97 -6.14 2.37
N ASP A 150 4.31 -7.42 2.25
CA ASP A 150 3.89 -8.43 3.21
C ASP A 150 4.60 -8.24 4.53
N VAL A 151 3.83 -8.21 5.61
CA VAL A 151 4.31 -7.91 6.95
C VAL A 151 3.79 -8.92 7.95
N ALA A 152 4.70 -9.53 8.72
CA ALA A 152 4.32 -10.34 9.88
C ALA A 152 4.21 -9.46 11.13
N VAL A 153 3.06 -9.49 11.77
CA VAL A 153 2.82 -8.82 13.05
C VAL A 153 3.66 -9.48 14.13
N ARG A 154 4.46 -8.67 14.83
CA ARG A 154 5.30 -9.11 15.97
C ARG A 154 5.07 -8.22 17.19
N ASN A 155 5.62 -8.63 18.31
CA ASN A 155 5.67 -7.79 19.50
C ASN A 155 6.70 -6.66 19.31
N GLY A 156 6.25 -5.41 19.46
CA GLY A 156 7.09 -4.20 19.41
C GLY A 156 7.45 -3.69 18.03
N LYS A 157 7.81 -4.54 17.07
CA LYS A 157 8.17 -4.13 15.71
C LYS A 157 7.71 -5.18 14.70
N ALA A 158 7.02 -4.75 13.65
CA ALA A 158 6.64 -5.60 12.53
C ALA A 158 7.87 -6.15 11.77
N GLU A 159 7.74 -7.33 11.20
CA GLU A 159 8.74 -7.96 10.33
C GLU A 159 8.28 -7.84 8.89
N ILE A 160 9.07 -7.19 8.04
CA ILE A 160 8.83 -7.09 6.60
C ILE A 160 9.29 -8.39 5.95
N LEU A 161 8.41 -9.06 5.20
CA LEU A 161 8.69 -10.33 4.56
C LEU A 161 9.05 -10.17 3.07
N SER A 162 8.54 -9.12 2.41
CA SER A 162 8.87 -8.77 1.02
C SER A 162 9.69 -7.48 0.99
N SER A 163 11.00 -7.60 0.86
CA SER A 163 11.94 -6.47 0.91
C SER A 163 12.14 -5.83 -0.46
N PHE A 164 12.36 -4.50 -0.49
CA PHE A 164 12.80 -3.78 -1.70
C PHE A 164 14.33 -3.80 -1.91
N GLU A 165 15.08 -4.53 -1.08
CA GLU A 165 16.55 -4.56 -1.09
C GLU A 165 17.17 -4.82 -2.48
N TRP A 166 16.47 -5.58 -3.34
CA TRP A 166 16.94 -5.91 -4.69
C TRP A 166 16.36 -5.01 -5.79
N ILE A 167 15.57 -4.00 -5.41
CA ILE A 167 14.90 -3.07 -6.32
C ILE A 167 15.53 -1.68 -6.24
N GLU A 168 16.09 -1.32 -5.10
CA GLU A 168 16.68 0.00 -4.78
C GLU A 168 18.20 0.03 -4.86
#